data_8024c2ea46a899a262c9fc9154bb9472
#
_entry.id   8024c2ea46a899a262c9fc9154bb9472
#
_cell.length_a   1.000
_cell.length_b   1.000
_cell.length_c   1.000
_cell.angle_alpha   90.00
_cell.angle_beta   90.00
_cell.angle_gamma   90.00
#
_symmetry.space_group_name_H-M   'P 1'
#
loop_
_entity.id
_entity.type
_entity.pdbx_description
1 polymer ?
#
loop_
_entity_poly.entity_id
_entity_poly.type
_entity_poly.pdbx_seq_one_letter_code
_entity_poly.pdbx_strand_id
1 'polypeptide(L)'
;MNTAEFMNIFKDVELVGNKIVLKDELSKAVEFVKLNYDFNILKEIIAVDLGEEGIELNYHLFSVENEEDLILSTVVTGEAESVSNIFESAIADENEIYDLFGINFIGHDDLKRLYMPESWKGNPLKKDYVEDDEKLRWND
;
A
#
# COMPACT_ATOMS: atom_id res chain seq x y z
N MET A 1 19.50 -8.45 2.75
CA MET A 1 19.39 -7.82 1.40
C MET A 1 20.59 -6.91 1.16
N ASN A 2 21.08 -6.87 -0.06
CA ASN A 2 22.16 -5.93 -0.41
C ASN A 2 21.57 -4.56 -0.71
N THR A 3 21.59 -3.69 0.29
CA THR A 3 21.00 -2.35 0.18
C THR A 3 21.71 -1.50 -0.87
N ALA A 4 23.03 -1.63 -0.99
CA ALA A 4 23.78 -0.85 -1.98
C ALA A 4 23.39 -1.22 -3.41
N GLU A 5 23.19 -2.51 -3.68
CA GLU A 5 22.73 -2.98 -4.99
C GLU A 5 21.33 -2.45 -5.29
N PHE A 6 20.43 -2.52 -4.30
CA PHE A 6 19.08 -2.02 -4.45
C PHE A 6 19.09 -0.52 -4.79
N MET A 7 19.88 0.27 -4.07
CA MET A 7 19.96 1.72 -4.28
C MET A 7 20.63 2.10 -5.60
N ASN A 8 21.43 1.21 -6.19
CA ASN A 8 21.98 1.43 -7.52
C ASN A 8 20.91 1.26 -8.60
N ILE A 9 19.97 0.36 -8.40
CA ILE A 9 18.91 0.05 -9.37
C ILE A 9 17.74 1.02 -9.24
N PHE A 10 17.31 1.28 -8.00
CA PHE A 10 16.19 2.19 -7.73
C PHE A 10 16.73 3.55 -7.25
N LYS A 11 16.50 4.57 -8.06
CA LYS A 11 16.93 5.94 -7.74
C LYS A 11 15.87 6.64 -6.89
N ASP A 12 16.23 7.74 -6.28
CA ASP A 12 15.35 8.54 -5.43
C ASP A 12 14.75 7.73 -4.28
N VAL A 13 15.57 6.90 -3.65
CA VAL A 13 15.16 6.14 -2.48
C VAL A 13 15.86 6.69 -1.23
N GLU A 14 15.17 6.58 -0.10
CA GLU A 14 15.67 7.04 1.18
C GLU A 14 15.55 5.90 2.19
N LEU A 15 16.62 5.66 2.94
CA LEU A 15 16.61 4.66 3.99
C LEU A 15 16.28 5.34 5.32
N VAL A 16 15.16 4.99 5.91
CA VAL A 16 14.69 5.55 7.18
C VAL A 16 14.48 4.40 8.15
N GLY A 17 15.45 4.21 9.08
CA GLY A 17 15.43 3.07 9.98
C GLY A 17 15.54 1.76 9.20
N ASN A 18 14.56 0.88 9.35
CA ASN A 18 14.50 -0.39 8.64
C ASN A 18 13.56 -0.37 7.43
N LYS A 19 13.13 0.82 7.01
CA LYS A 19 12.26 0.92 5.83
C LYS A 19 12.95 1.71 4.72
N ILE A 20 12.62 1.35 3.49
CA ILE A 20 13.10 2.02 2.29
C ILE A 20 11.93 2.78 1.70
N VAL A 21 12.08 4.10 1.60
CA VAL A 21 11.05 4.98 1.06
C VAL A 21 11.36 5.24 -0.41
N LEU A 22 10.41 4.88 -1.29
CA LEU A 22 10.54 5.09 -2.72
C LEU A 22 9.62 6.22 -3.14
N LYS A 23 10.07 7.02 -4.08
CA LYS A 23 9.27 8.09 -4.65
C LYS A 23 8.31 7.55 -5.70
N ASP A 24 8.76 6.56 -6.48
CA ASP A 24 7.98 5.91 -7.51
C ASP A 24 8.49 4.47 -7.72
N GLU A 25 7.91 3.77 -8.68
CA GLU A 25 8.32 2.40 -9.04
C GLU A 25 8.18 1.37 -7.91
N LEU A 26 7.22 1.57 -7.02
CA LEU A 26 7.05 0.65 -5.89
C LEU A 26 6.79 -0.78 -6.34
N SER A 27 5.92 -0.99 -7.32
CA SER A 27 5.59 -2.34 -7.77
C SER A 27 6.81 -3.06 -8.34
N LYS A 28 7.66 -2.34 -9.06
CA LYS A 28 8.91 -2.89 -9.58
C LYS A 28 9.88 -3.25 -8.45
N ALA A 29 9.93 -2.43 -7.41
CA ALA A 29 10.76 -2.70 -6.24
C ALA A 29 10.28 -3.94 -5.49
N VAL A 30 8.96 -4.10 -5.31
CA VAL A 30 8.37 -5.28 -4.68
C VAL A 30 8.73 -6.54 -5.46
N GLU A 31 8.56 -6.50 -6.78
CA GLU A 31 8.91 -7.63 -7.64
C GLU A 31 10.41 -7.94 -7.58
N PHE A 32 11.24 -6.92 -7.60
CA PHE A 32 12.70 -7.06 -7.56
C PHE A 32 13.17 -7.78 -6.30
N VAL A 33 12.68 -7.37 -5.12
CA VAL A 33 13.09 -8.00 -3.87
C VAL A 33 12.53 -9.41 -3.72
N LYS A 34 11.36 -9.68 -4.31
CA LYS A 34 10.81 -11.03 -4.34
C LYS A 34 11.69 -11.97 -5.15
N LEU A 35 12.11 -11.55 -6.34
CA LEU A 35 12.87 -12.38 -7.26
C LEU A 35 14.34 -12.51 -6.91
N ASN A 36 14.94 -11.48 -6.33
CA ASN A 36 16.39 -11.44 -6.11
C ASN A 36 16.83 -11.65 -4.67
N TYR A 37 15.95 -11.42 -3.70
CA TYR A 37 16.29 -11.50 -2.27
C TYR A 37 15.34 -12.39 -1.48
N ASP A 38 14.51 -13.16 -2.17
CA ASP A 38 13.62 -14.16 -1.56
C ASP A 38 12.59 -13.59 -0.58
N PHE A 39 12.18 -12.33 -0.78
CA PHE A 39 11.07 -11.76 -0.02
C PHE A 39 9.76 -12.28 -0.63
N ASN A 40 9.42 -13.51 -0.26
CA ASN A 40 8.33 -14.25 -0.87
C ASN A 40 7.01 -14.18 -0.11
N ILE A 41 6.96 -13.41 0.96
CA ILE A 41 5.74 -13.20 1.73
C ILE A 41 5.48 -11.70 1.86
N LEU A 42 4.28 -11.27 1.45
CA LEU A 42 3.78 -9.94 1.79
C LEU A 42 2.85 -10.13 2.99
N LYS A 43 3.28 -9.66 4.16
CA LYS A 43 2.51 -9.81 5.39
C LYS A 43 1.30 -8.90 5.43
N GLU A 44 1.50 -7.63 5.07
CA GLU A 44 0.42 -6.64 5.11
C GLU A 44 0.82 -5.38 4.37
N ILE A 45 -0.18 -4.58 4.03
CA ILE A 45 0.01 -3.21 3.53
C ILE A 45 -0.68 -2.30 4.53
N ILE A 46 0.07 -1.36 5.11
CA ILE A 46 -0.47 -0.42 6.10
C ILE A 46 -0.50 0.97 5.48
N ALA A 47 -1.67 1.61 5.52
CA ALA A 47 -1.86 2.96 5.00
C ALA A 47 -1.93 3.96 6.15
N VAL A 48 -1.25 5.09 6.00
CA VAL A 48 -1.27 6.19 6.97
C VAL A 48 -1.59 7.48 6.25
N ASP A 49 -2.60 8.19 6.71
CA ASP A 49 -2.98 9.48 6.13
C ASP A 49 -2.05 10.57 6.67
N LEU A 50 -1.25 11.17 5.78
CA LEU A 50 -0.32 12.25 6.13
C LEU A 50 -0.92 13.64 5.92
N GLY A 51 -2.21 13.73 5.64
CA GLY A 51 -2.89 14.99 5.37
C GLY A 51 -2.60 15.49 3.96
N GLU A 52 -2.11 16.72 3.84
CA GLU A 52 -1.85 17.33 2.53
C GLU A 52 -0.75 16.61 1.73
N GLU A 53 0.14 15.91 2.41
CA GLU A 53 1.23 15.18 1.74
C GLU A 53 0.75 13.93 1.00
N GLY A 54 -0.40 13.39 1.38
CA GLY A 54 -0.97 12.20 0.76
C GLY A 54 -1.10 11.04 1.73
N ILE A 55 -1.17 9.84 1.18
CA ILE A 55 -1.30 8.60 1.94
C ILE A 55 0.01 7.83 1.83
N GLU A 56 0.60 7.50 2.98
CA GLU A 56 1.78 6.64 3.01
C GLU A 56 1.34 5.18 2.98
N LEU A 57 1.88 4.42 2.04
CA LEU A 57 1.64 2.99 1.93
C LEU A 57 2.92 2.26 2.35
N ASN A 58 2.80 1.39 3.34
CA ASN A 58 3.91 0.61 3.88
C ASN A 58 3.69 -0.86 3.59
N TYR A 59 4.57 -1.44 2.80
CA TYR A 59 4.49 -2.84 2.37
C TYR A 59 5.46 -3.67 3.20
N HIS A 60 4.92 -4.49 4.08
CA HIS A 60 5.73 -5.32 4.98
C HIS A 60 5.98 -6.69 4.34
N LEU A 61 7.21 -6.89 3.91
CA LEU A 61 7.66 -8.10 3.24
C LEU A 61 8.53 -8.94 4.18
N PHE A 62 8.51 -10.24 3.99
CA PHE A 62 9.29 -11.16 4.81
C PHE A 62 9.94 -12.24 3.94
N SER A 63 11.19 -12.56 4.25
CA SER A 63 11.90 -13.68 3.66
C SER A 63 12.02 -14.80 4.68
N VAL A 64 11.38 -15.94 4.39
CA VAL A 64 11.45 -17.11 5.27
C VAL A 64 12.87 -17.67 5.30
N GLU A 65 13.51 -17.74 4.14
CA GLU A 65 14.86 -18.32 4.03
C GLU A 65 15.90 -17.52 4.79
N ASN A 66 15.83 -16.19 4.71
CA ASN A 66 16.82 -15.31 5.34
C ASN A 66 16.38 -14.81 6.71
N GLU A 67 15.17 -15.14 7.13
CA GLU A 67 14.56 -14.67 8.39
C GLU A 67 14.68 -13.15 8.51
N GLU A 68 14.31 -12.44 7.45
CA GLU A 68 14.49 -10.99 7.33
C GLU A 68 13.18 -10.31 7.00
N ASP A 69 12.92 -9.19 7.67
CA ASP A 69 11.79 -8.30 7.38
C ASP A 69 12.27 -7.11 6.56
N LEU A 70 11.41 -6.63 5.67
CA LEU A 70 11.68 -5.44 4.87
C LEU A 70 10.40 -4.63 4.75
N ILE A 71 10.50 -3.32 4.93
CA ILE A 71 9.37 -2.42 4.69
C ILE A 71 9.73 -1.52 3.52
N LEU A 72 8.93 -1.58 2.46
CA LEU A 72 9.01 -0.66 1.34
C LEU A 72 7.85 0.32 1.47
N SER A 73 8.14 1.61 1.40
CA SER A 73 7.15 2.66 1.58
C SER A 73 7.11 3.61 0.40
N THR A 74 5.94 4.17 0.15
CA THR A 74 5.76 5.26 -0.81
C THR A 74 4.61 6.14 -0.35
N VAL A 75 4.60 7.39 -0.81
CA VAL A 75 3.50 8.32 -0.54
C VAL A 75 2.77 8.59 -1.85
N VAL A 76 1.46 8.40 -1.85
CA VAL A 76 0.63 8.55 -3.04
C VAL A 76 -0.53 9.51 -2.79
N THR A 77 -1.08 10.05 -3.87
CA THR A 77 -2.26 10.91 -3.82
C THR A 77 -3.30 10.35 -4.79
N GLY A 78 -4.26 9.61 -4.26
CA GLY A 78 -5.39 9.10 -5.03
C GLY A 78 -5.16 7.81 -5.79
N GLU A 79 -3.94 7.55 -6.25
CA GLU A 79 -3.63 6.36 -7.06
C GLU A 79 -2.33 5.72 -6.63
N ALA A 80 -2.26 4.39 -6.76
CA ALA A 80 -1.05 3.62 -6.53
C ALA A 80 -1.01 2.44 -7.50
N GLU A 81 0.17 1.90 -7.74
CA GLU A 81 0.30 0.68 -8.54
C GLU A 81 -0.10 -0.53 -7.70
N SER A 82 -0.92 -1.42 -8.27
CA SER A 82 -1.29 -2.66 -7.60
C SER A 82 -0.11 -3.64 -7.57
N VAL A 83 0.03 -4.38 -6.48
CA VAL A 83 0.97 -5.49 -6.40
C VAL A 83 0.24 -6.84 -6.29
N SER A 84 -1.06 -6.85 -6.61
CA SER A 84 -1.88 -8.06 -6.50
C SER A 84 -1.48 -9.16 -7.45
N ASN A 85 -0.85 -8.82 -8.58
CA ASN A 85 -0.32 -9.81 -9.52
C ASN A 85 1.08 -10.32 -9.15
N ILE A 86 1.70 -9.71 -8.14
CA ILE A 86 2.98 -10.15 -7.58
C ILE A 86 2.72 -11.00 -6.33
N PHE A 87 1.81 -10.52 -5.47
CA PHE A 87 1.39 -11.20 -4.25
C PHE A 87 -0.12 -11.24 -4.17
N GLU A 88 -0.69 -12.45 -4.21
CA GLU A 88 -2.14 -12.64 -4.12
C GLU A 88 -2.70 -12.10 -2.81
N SER A 89 -1.92 -12.19 -1.73
CA SER A 89 -2.33 -11.66 -0.42
C SER A 89 -2.60 -10.15 -0.44
N ALA A 90 -2.08 -9.42 -1.42
CA ALA A 90 -2.33 -7.99 -1.56
C ALA A 90 -3.77 -7.66 -1.95
N ILE A 91 -4.50 -8.59 -2.54
CA ILE A 91 -5.86 -8.34 -3.04
C ILE A 91 -6.76 -7.78 -1.95
N ALA A 92 -6.82 -8.44 -0.80
CA ALA A 92 -7.67 -8.01 0.30
C ALA A 92 -7.20 -6.69 0.91
N ASP A 93 -5.89 -6.54 1.10
CA ASP A 93 -5.34 -5.32 1.68
C ASP A 93 -5.57 -4.10 0.79
N GLU A 94 -5.40 -4.26 -0.52
CA GLU A 94 -5.66 -3.18 -1.48
C GLU A 94 -7.14 -2.80 -1.52
N ASN A 95 -8.03 -3.79 -1.45
CA ASN A 95 -9.48 -3.51 -1.38
C ASN A 95 -9.84 -2.74 -0.12
N GLU A 96 -9.24 -3.10 1.01
CA GLU A 96 -9.47 -2.40 2.27
C GLU A 96 -8.99 -0.94 2.20
N ILE A 97 -7.80 -0.72 1.66
CA ILE A 97 -7.23 0.63 1.54
C ILE A 97 -8.05 1.47 0.56
N TYR A 98 -8.48 0.87 -0.55
CA TYR A 98 -9.39 1.54 -1.48
C TYR A 98 -10.67 1.98 -0.78
N ASP A 99 -11.27 1.07 -0.02
CA ASP A 99 -12.53 1.33 0.67
C ASP A 99 -12.40 2.45 1.72
N LEU A 100 -11.34 2.39 2.54
CA LEU A 100 -11.22 3.24 3.71
C LEU A 100 -10.46 4.55 3.45
N PHE A 101 -9.56 4.58 2.48
CA PHE A 101 -8.72 5.73 2.17
C PHE A 101 -8.94 6.33 0.78
N GLY A 102 -9.65 5.64 -0.09
CA GLY A 102 -9.93 6.16 -1.42
C GLY A 102 -8.78 6.05 -2.41
N ILE A 103 -7.81 5.18 -2.18
CA ILE A 103 -6.70 4.97 -3.11
C ILE A 103 -7.13 3.98 -4.19
N ASN A 104 -7.02 4.39 -5.46
CA ASN A 104 -7.29 3.54 -6.60
C ASN A 104 -6.03 2.78 -6.98
N PHE A 105 -6.08 1.44 -6.91
CA PHE A 105 -4.93 0.60 -7.24
C PHE A 105 -4.97 0.21 -8.71
N ILE A 106 -4.08 0.81 -9.50
CA ILE A 106 -3.98 0.58 -10.94
C ILE A 106 -3.47 -0.85 -11.17
N GLY A 107 -4.19 -1.60 -11.97
CA GLY A 107 -3.85 -3.00 -12.27
C GLY A 107 -4.50 -4.04 -11.36
N HIS A 108 -5.29 -3.60 -10.39
CA HIS A 108 -6.09 -4.50 -9.55
C HIS A 108 -7.38 -4.84 -10.30
N ASP A 109 -7.59 -6.12 -10.58
CA ASP A 109 -8.69 -6.56 -11.44
C ASP A 109 -10.07 -6.50 -10.78
N ASP A 110 -10.14 -6.50 -9.45
CA ASP A 110 -11.40 -6.59 -8.71
C ASP A 110 -11.41 -5.64 -7.52
N LEU A 111 -11.15 -4.35 -7.79
CA LEU A 111 -11.13 -3.34 -6.74
C LEU A 111 -12.56 -2.99 -6.33
N LYS A 112 -12.89 -3.22 -5.06
CA LYS A 112 -14.24 -3.02 -4.54
C LYS A 112 -14.22 -2.67 -3.06
N ARG A 113 -15.33 -2.10 -2.58
CA ARG A 113 -15.49 -1.79 -1.17
C ARG A 113 -15.80 -3.06 -0.39
N LEU A 114 -15.12 -3.24 0.75
CA LEU A 114 -15.28 -4.41 1.61
C LEU A 114 -16.11 -4.12 2.86
N TYR A 115 -15.94 -2.94 3.45
CA TYR A 115 -16.54 -2.61 4.74
C TYR A 115 -17.67 -1.61 4.65
N MET A 116 -17.63 -0.73 3.63
CA MET A 116 -18.64 0.29 3.45
C MET A 116 -19.57 -0.07 2.29
N PRO A 117 -20.86 0.31 2.35
CA PRO A 117 -21.76 0.13 1.21
C PRO A 117 -21.23 0.88 -0.01
N GLU A 118 -21.50 0.35 -1.19
CA GLU A 118 -21.11 1.00 -2.46
C GLU A 118 -21.64 2.43 -2.56
N SER A 119 -22.81 2.68 -1.96
CA SER A 119 -23.46 3.98 -1.96
C SER A 119 -22.88 4.96 -0.93
N TRP A 120 -22.00 4.48 -0.04
CA TRP A 120 -21.40 5.33 0.99
C TRP A 120 -20.45 6.34 0.37
N LYS A 121 -20.58 7.60 0.77
CA LYS A 121 -19.74 8.69 0.28
C LYS A 121 -18.59 8.95 1.23
N GLY A 122 -17.39 9.05 0.67
CA GLY A 122 -16.19 9.34 1.42
C GLY A 122 -15.50 8.07 1.94
N ASN A 123 -14.36 8.26 2.55
CA ASN A 123 -13.47 7.21 3.02
C ASN A 123 -13.18 7.45 4.50
N PRO A 124 -13.71 6.60 5.41
CA PRO A 124 -13.75 6.90 6.85
C PRO A 124 -12.40 7.15 7.52
N LEU A 125 -11.32 6.56 7.03
CA LEU A 125 -10.01 6.70 7.65
C LEU A 125 -9.18 7.86 7.11
N LYS A 126 -9.68 8.61 6.14
CA LYS A 126 -9.01 9.84 5.70
C LYS A 126 -9.22 10.94 6.71
N LYS A 127 -8.19 11.76 6.95
CA LYS A 127 -8.24 12.86 7.92
C LYS A 127 -9.23 13.96 7.54
N ASP A 128 -9.50 14.13 6.25
CA ASP A 128 -10.47 15.09 5.78
C ASP A 128 -11.91 14.55 5.71
N TYR A 129 -12.12 13.31 6.19
CA TYR A 129 -13.44 12.70 6.23
C TYR A 129 -14.32 13.42 7.26
N VAL A 130 -15.52 13.79 6.82
CA VAL A 130 -16.52 14.44 7.69
C VAL A 130 -17.79 13.61 7.67
N GLU A 131 -18.22 13.17 8.85
CA GLU A 131 -19.48 12.46 9.01
C GLU A 131 -20.63 13.46 9.06
N ASP A 132 -21.75 13.10 8.48
CA ASP A 132 -22.98 13.89 8.57
C ASP A 132 -24.15 12.98 8.90
N ASP A 133 -25.29 13.58 9.25
CA ASP A 133 -26.47 12.83 9.65
C ASP A 133 -26.97 11.90 8.56
N GLU A 134 -26.80 12.29 7.32
CA GLU A 134 -27.22 11.50 6.17
C GLU A 134 -26.39 10.24 6.03
N LYS A 135 -25.06 10.36 6.24
CA LYS A 135 -24.17 9.20 6.22
C LYS A 135 -24.41 8.27 7.38
N LEU A 136 -24.69 8.81 8.55
CA LEU A 136 -24.94 8.02 9.75
C LEU A 136 -26.22 7.20 9.68
N ARG A 137 -27.12 7.54 8.78
CA ARG A 137 -28.41 6.86 8.60
C ARG A 137 -28.49 6.04 7.32
N TRP A 138 -27.33 5.66 6.77
CA TRP A 138 -27.28 4.97 5.50
C TRP A 138 -27.96 3.60 5.51
N ASN A 139 -28.09 2.97 6.66
CA ASN A 139 -28.70 1.66 6.80
C ASN A 139 -30.17 1.72 7.24
N ASP A 140 -30.72 2.90 7.33
CA ASP A 140 -32.16 3.08 7.63
C ASP A 140 -33.01 2.79 6.36
#